data_a6a9532052202b6d27742d650b84a01e
#
_entry.id   a6a9532052202b6d27742d650b84a01e
#
_cell.length_a   1.000
_cell.length_b   1.000
_cell.length_c   1.000
_cell.angle_alpha   90.00
_cell.angle_beta   90.00
_cell.angle_gamma   90.00
#
_symmetry.space_group_name_H-M   'P 1'
#
loop_
_entity.id
_entity.type
_entity.pdbx_description
1 polymer ?
#
loop_
_entity_poly.entity_id
_entity_poly.type
_entity_poly.pdbx_seq_one_letter_code
_entity_poly.pdbx_strand_id
1 'polypeptide(L)'
;MATGLSQFKAKTSLLTHTRSRRTVVHCAAVVSVEQNHSFWATIEADIEAYLKKAIPIRSPVTVFEPMHYLTFAAPRTTAPALCIAACELMGNDRGHAMAAASAIHLMHGAYHAHEHLPITGRPIYKPEIQHEFEPSIELLTGDGMVPFGLELLSRSMDLAQNHNPDKILRVIIEITRLAGSEGMVDGLYRELELNDSNIDMGIIEYVCKKKEGELHACGAACGAILGGGAEDEIEKLRKYGLYVGTIKGMQNGVGKDNKGVEEKIEKLKILALKELESLKGKKMVSISSIIEPSLVVI
;
A
#
# COMPACT_ATOMS: atom_id res chain seq x y z
N MET A 1 3.16 -49.04 -74.83
CA MET A 1 4.40 -48.29 -74.90
C MET A 1 4.14 -47.00 -74.13
N ALA A 2 4.97 -46.73 -73.14
CA ALA A 2 5.32 -45.46 -72.47
C ALA A 2 4.15 -44.58 -71.96
N THR A 3 3.81 -44.57 -70.74
CA THR A 3 4.39 -43.96 -69.49
C THR A 3 4.47 -42.41 -69.50
N GLY A 4 3.71 -41.80 -68.69
CA GLY A 4 3.81 -40.34 -68.32
C GLY A 4 3.31 -40.10 -66.89
N LEU A 5 4.21 -40.19 -65.92
CA LEU A 5 3.98 -39.78 -64.52
C LEU A 5 4.00 -38.30 -64.44
N SER A 6 2.91 -37.71 -63.93
CA SER A 6 2.86 -36.31 -63.53
C SER A 6 2.98 -36.19 -62.03
N GLN A 7 4.01 -35.45 -61.59
CA GLN A 7 4.27 -35.17 -60.18
C GLN A 7 3.33 -34.07 -59.69
N PHE A 8 2.52 -34.37 -58.68
CA PHE A 8 1.84 -33.36 -57.85
C PHE A 8 2.76 -32.95 -56.68
N LYS A 9 3.27 -31.75 -56.75
CA LYS A 9 3.91 -31.09 -55.56
C LYS A 9 2.84 -30.53 -54.64
N ALA A 10 2.69 -31.12 -53.47
CA ALA A 10 1.91 -30.59 -52.39
C ALA A 10 2.58 -29.33 -51.82
N LYS A 11 1.87 -28.20 -51.88
CA LYS A 11 2.19 -26.99 -51.04
C LYS A 11 1.49 -27.19 -49.72
N THR A 12 2.22 -27.60 -48.68
CA THR A 12 1.72 -27.65 -47.30
C THR A 12 2.10 -26.40 -46.54
N SER A 13 1.11 -25.60 -46.21
CA SER A 13 0.85 -24.84 -44.99
C SER A 13 1.99 -24.20 -44.19
N LEU A 14 2.07 -22.92 -44.28
CA LEU A 14 2.74 -22.01 -43.37
C LEU A 14 1.70 -21.08 -42.65
N LEU A 15 0.71 -21.67 -41.95
CA LEU A 15 -0.37 -20.87 -41.30
C LEU A 15 -0.76 -21.35 -39.89
N THR A 16 0.04 -22.16 -39.22
CA THR A 16 -0.34 -22.70 -37.89
C THR A 16 0.49 -22.18 -36.71
N HIS A 17 1.52 -21.31 -36.91
CA HIS A 17 2.39 -20.94 -35.79
C HIS A 17 2.07 -19.60 -35.10
N THR A 18 1.25 -18.75 -35.70
CA THR A 18 0.93 -17.43 -35.09
C THR A 18 -0.25 -17.47 -34.11
N ARG A 19 -1.13 -18.45 -34.20
CA ARG A 19 -2.30 -18.57 -33.31
C ARG A 19 -1.95 -19.15 -31.93
N SER A 20 -0.94 -20.06 -31.89
CA SER A 20 -0.49 -20.69 -30.63
C SER A 20 0.22 -19.71 -29.69
N ARG A 21 1.06 -18.80 -30.22
CA ARG A 21 1.77 -17.83 -29.39
C ARG A 21 0.85 -16.80 -28.72
N ARG A 22 -0.18 -16.32 -29.41
CA ARG A 22 -1.15 -15.37 -28.81
C ARG A 22 -1.97 -15.99 -27.69
N THR A 23 -2.38 -17.23 -27.83
CA THR A 23 -3.16 -17.95 -26.80
C THR A 23 -2.33 -18.25 -25.56
N VAL A 24 -1.06 -18.64 -25.73
CA VAL A 24 -0.14 -18.90 -24.59
C VAL A 24 0.19 -17.62 -23.84
N VAL A 25 0.43 -16.50 -24.52
CA VAL A 25 0.70 -15.20 -23.88
C VAL A 25 -0.54 -14.69 -23.13
N HIS A 26 -1.73 -14.86 -23.69
CA HIS A 26 -2.98 -14.46 -23.02
C HIS A 26 -3.25 -15.31 -21.77
N CYS A 27 -3.07 -16.63 -21.83
CA CYS A 27 -3.19 -17.49 -20.65
C CYS A 27 -2.14 -17.19 -19.57
N ALA A 28 -0.88 -16.94 -19.95
CA ALA A 28 0.17 -16.60 -19.00
C ALA A 28 -0.10 -15.25 -18.31
N ALA A 29 -0.63 -14.26 -19.03
CA ALA A 29 -1.02 -12.96 -18.49
C ALA A 29 -2.18 -13.09 -17.50
N VAL A 30 -3.21 -13.88 -17.81
CA VAL A 30 -4.35 -14.12 -16.91
C VAL A 30 -3.90 -14.82 -15.63
N VAL A 31 -3.08 -15.87 -15.73
CA VAL A 31 -2.56 -16.61 -14.57
C VAL A 31 -1.71 -15.70 -13.67
N SER A 32 -0.88 -14.81 -14.23
CA SER A 32 -0.07 -13.88 -13.44
C SER A 32 -0.90 -12.83 -12.70
N VAL A 33 -1.98 -12.33 -13.30
CA VAL A 33 -2.92 -11.39 -12.67
C VAL A 33 -3.66 -12.06 -11.51
N GLU A 34 -4.16 -13.29 -11.68
CA GLU A 34 -4.80 -14.05 -10.61
C GLU A 34 -3.83 -14.36 -9.45
N GLN A 35 -2.59 -14.72 -9.76
CA GLN A 35 -1.56 -14.97 -8.74
C GLN A 35 -1.21 -13.70 -7.95
N ASN A 36 -1.09 -12.55 -8.61
CA ASN A 36 -0.83 -11.29 -7.96
C ASN A 36 -2.01 -10.86 -7.07
N HIS A 37 -3.24 -11.00 -7.55
CA HIS A 37 -4.44 -10.72 -6.74
C HIS A 37 -4.50 -11.62 -5.50
N SER A 38 -4.24 -12.92 -5.65
CA SER A 38 -4.18 -13.88 -4.54
C SER A 38 -3.07 -13.54 -3.53
N PHE A 39 -1.90 -13.07 -4.01
CA PHE A 39 -0.80 -12.64 -3.15
C PHE A 39 -1.20 -11.48 -2.21
N TRP A 40 -1.76 -10.41 -2.77
CA TRP A 40 -2.21 -9.25 -1.99
C TRP A 40 -3.36 -9.60 -1.04
N ALA A 41 -4.35 -10.34 -1.51
CA ALA A 41 -5.48 -10.79 -0.70
C ALA A 41 -5.03 -11.65 0.50
N THR A 42 -4.03 -12.51 0.32
CA THR A 42 -3.48 -13.32 1.41
C THR A 42 -2.80 -12.45 2.46
N ILE A 43 -2.00 -11.48 2.04
CA ILE A 43 -1.33 -10.55 2.97
C ILE A 43 -2.36 -9.74 3.77
N GLU A 44 -3.38 -9.20 3.10
CA GLU A 44 -4.45 -8.44 3.76
C GLU A 44 -5.21 -9.30 4.77
N ALA A 45 -5.52 -10.55 4.43
CA ALA A 45 -6.17 -11.49 5.33
C ALA A 45 -5.30 -11.82 6.57
N ASP A 46 -4.00 -11.98 6.40
CA ASP A 46 -3.06 -12.23 7.49
C ASP A 46 -2.98 -11.03 8.46
N ILE A 47 -2.92 -9.79 7.92
CA ILE A 47 -2.92 -8.56 8.71
C ILE A 47 -4.25 -8.42 9.48
N GLU A 48 -5.38 -8.67 8.82
CA GLU A 48 -6.71 -8.60 9.44
C GLU A 48 -6.83 -9.63 10.57
N ALA A 49 -6.37 -10.87 10.35
CA ALA A 49 -6.38 -11.92 11.36
C ALA A 49 -5.51 -11.57 12.58
N TYR A 50 -4.33 -10.97 12.33
CA TYR A 50 -3.44 -10.50 13.39
C TYR A 50 -4.10 -9.38 14.22
N LEU A 51 -4.70 -8.38 13.56
CA LEU A 51 -5.39 -7.28 14.23
C LEU A 51 -6.60 -7.74 15.03
N LYS A 52 -7.42 -8.66 14.50
CA LYS A 52 -8.55 -9.25 15.26
C LYS A 52 -8.10 -9.93 16.53
N LYS A 53 -6.93 -10.56 16.51
CA LYS A 53 -6.33 -11.18 17.70
C LYS A 53 -5.73 -10.14 18.65
N ALA A 54 -5.16 -9.06 18.14
CA ALA A 54 -4.52 -8.03 18.95
C ALA A 54 -5.54 -7.11 19.64
N ILE A 55 -6.68 -6.84 18.99
CA ILE A 55 -7.73 -5.92 19.45
C ILE A 55 -9.05 -6.68 19.63
N PRO A 56 -9.13 -7.71 20.51
CA PRO A 56 -10.40 -8.33 20.82
C PRO A 56 -11.27 -7.38 21.65
N ILE A 57 -12.59 -7.44 21.48
CA ILE A 57 -13.50 -6.71 22.36
C ILE A 57 -13.40 -7.34 23.76
N ARG A 58 -12.88 -6.56 24.71
CA ARG A 58 -12.61 -6.97 26.09
C ARG A 58 -12.84 -5.82 27.06
N SER A 59 -12.79 -6.10 28.36
CA SER A 59 -12.86 -5.04 29.38
C SER A 59 -11.60 -4.16 29.38
N PRO A 60 -11.76 -2.82 29.48
CA PRO A 60 -13.03 -2.07 29.49
C PRO A 60 -13.65 -1.98 28.07
N VAL A 61 -14.89 -2.43 27.93
CA VAL A 61 -15.60 -2.50 26.63
C VAL A 61 -15.72 -1.11 26.00
N THR A 62 -15.96 -0.08 26.82
CA THR A 62 -16.04 1.32 26.37
C THR A 62 -14.78 1.84 25.67
N VAL A 63 -13.65 1.15 25.79
CA VAL A 63 -12.38 1.48 25.11
C VAL A 63 -12.14 0.53 23.91
N PHE A 64 -12.30 -0.78 24.14
CA PHE A 64 -11.91 -1.77 23.14
C PHE A 64 -12.95 -1.96 22.03
N GLU A 65 -14.24 -1.70 22.27
CA GLU A 65 -15.27 -1.78 21.24
C GLU A 65 -15.11 -0.67 20.18
N PRO A 66 -14.98 0.64 20.54
CA PRO A 66 -14.70 1.68 19.57
C PRO A 66 -13.36 1.46 18.84
N MET A 67 -12.31 1.01 19.55
CA MET A 67 -11.01 0.74 18.93
C MET A 67 -11.11 -0.40 17.91
N HIS A 68 -11.82 -1.46 18.22
CA HIS A 68 -12.08 -2.55 17.28
C HIS A 68 -12.85 -2.03 16.06
N TYR A 69 -13.94 -1.30 16.29
CA TYR A 69 -14.75 -0.74 15.21
C TYR A 69 -13.93 0.16 14.28
N LEU A 70 -13.26 1.19 14.79
CA LEU A 70 -12.49 2.14 13.99
C LEU A 70 -11.32 1.49 13.24
N THR A 71 -10.73 0.43 13.81
CA THR A 71 -9.67 -0.32 13.14
C THR A 71 -10.15 -0.97 11.84
N PHE A 72 -11.39 -1.48 11.80
CA PHE A 72 -11.91 -2.21 10.64
C PHE A 72 -12.90 -1.40 9.78
N ALA A 73 -13.39 -0.26 10.27
CA ALA A 73 -14.27 0.64 9.52
C ALA A 73 -13.50 1.57 8.56
N ALA A 74 -12.22 1.84 8.83
CA ALA A 74 -11.39 2.68 7.95
C ALA A 74 -11.28 2.07 6.53
N PRO A 75 -11.24 2.90 5.47
CA PRO A 75 -11.02 2.42 4.12
C PRO A 75 -9.73 1.62 4.01
N ARG A 76 -9.73 0.61 3.15
CA ARG A 76 -8.54 -0.21 2.92
C ARG A 76 -7.43 0.63 2.28
N THR A 77 -6.23 0.53 2.84
CA THR A 77 -5.00 1.05 2.27
C THR A 77 -4.02 -0.09 1.99
N THR A 78 -3.23 0.04 0.93
CA THR A 78 -2.22 -0.97 0.58
C THR A 78 -0.88 -0.77 1.28
N ALA A 79 -0.72 0.29 2.08
CA ALA A 79 0.53 0.58 2.79
C ALA A 79 0.97 -0.53 3.77
N PRO A 80 0.07 -1.11 4.61
CA PRO A 80 0.41 -2.26 5.45
C PRO A 80 0.84 -3.48 4.64
N ALA A 81 0.14 -3.78 3.55
CA ALA A 81 0.47 -4.90 2.68
C ALA A 81 1.83 -4.69 1.98
N LEU A 82 2.14 -3.46 1.59
CA LEU A 82 3.45 -3.10 1.03
C LEU A 82 4.58 -3.30 2.05
N CYS A 83 4.34 -3.10 3.35
CA CYS A 83 5.31 -3.41 4.40
C CYS A 83 5.66 -4.90 4.42
N ILE A 84 4.66 -5.77 4.39
CA ILE A 84 4.87 -7.23 4.31
C ILE A 84 5.62 -7.60 3.03
N ALA A 85 5.17 -7.10 1.88
CA ALA A 85 5.76 -7.42 0.58
C ALA A 85 7.23 -6.96 0.48
N ALA A 86 7.56 -5.79 1.03
CA ALA A 86 8.93 -5.30 1.08
C ALA A 86 9.84 -6.16 1.98
N CYS A 87 9.33 -6.64 3.13
CA CYS A 87 10.05 -7.57 3.99
C CYS A 87 10.36 -8.89 3.26
N GLU A 88 9.36 -9.47 2.61
CA GLU A 88 9.52 -10.70 1.83
C GLU A 88 10.43 -10.52 0.60
N LEU A 89 10.44 -9.31 -0.01
CA LEU A 89 11.36 -8.99 -1.11
C LEU A 89 12.81 -9.01 -0.65
N MET A 90 13.09 -8.52 0.55
CA MET A 90 14.42 -8.56 1.15
C MET A 90 14.83 -9.97 1.62
N GLY A 91 13.95 -10.97 1.52
CA GLY A 91 14.24 -12.37 1.78
C GLY A 91 13.90 -12.86 3.18
N ASN A 92 13.22 -12.07 3.99
CA ASN A 92 12.76 -12.47 5.32
C ASN A 92 11.30 -12.94 5.31
N ASP A 93 10.87 -13.60 6.39
CA ASP A 93 9.50 -14.07 6.57
C ASP A 93 8.56 -12.90 6.92
N ARG A 94 7.30 -12.97 6.42
CA ARG A 94 6.26 -11.95 6.67
C ARG A 94 5.95 -11.73 8.15
N GLY A 95 6.14 -12.76 8.97
CA GLY A 95 5.94 -12.68 10.42
C GLY A 95 6.76 -11.57 11.08
N HIS A 96 7.95 -11.28 10.54
CA HIS A 96 8.82 -10.22 11.04
C HIS A 96 8.26 -8.81 10.84
N ALA A 97 7.44 -8.60 9.82
CA ALA A 97 6.84 -7.32 9.50
C ALA A 97 5.37 -7.17 9.95
N MET A 98 4.77 -8.23 10.49
CA MET A 98 3.35 -8.25 10.82
C MET A 98 2.94 -7.18 11.84
N ALA A 99 3.71 -7.02 12.91
CA ALA A 99 3.44 -5.99 13.92
C ALA A 99 3.59 -4.56 13.35
N ALA A 100 4.58 -4.34 12.47
CA ALA A 100 4.79 -3.05 11.81
C ALA A 100 3.64 -2.75 10.82
N ALA A 101 3.25 -3.70 9.99
CA ALA A 101 2.11 -3.56 9.08
C ALA A 101 0.81 -3.26 9.85
N SER A 102 0.60 -3.93 10.98
CA SER A 102 -0.56 -3.70 11.87
C SER A 102 -0.52 -2.32 12.52
N ALA A 103 0.66 -1.83 12.95
CA ALA A 103 0.82 -0.48 13.48
C ALA A 103 0.51 0.57 12.42
N ILE A 104 0.98 0.40 11.19
CA ILE A 104 0.68 1.30 10.06
C ILE A 104 -0.82 1.31 9.75
N HIS A 105 -1.50 0.16 9.81
CA HIS A 105 -2.95 0.09 9.66
C HIS A 105 -3.68 0.88 10.75
N LEU A 106 -3.25 0.75 12.00
CA LEU A 106 -3.81 1.50 13.13
C LEU A 106 -3.60 3.01 12.98
N MET A 107 -2.41 3.46 12.52
CA MET A 107 -2.16 4.86 12.21
C MET A 107 -3.14 5.37 11.15
N HIS A 108 -3.31 4.63 10.05
CA HIS A 108 -4.27 5.00 9.01
C HIS A 108 -5.69 5.09 9.57
N GLY A 109 -6.14 4.10 10.36
CA GLY A 109 -7.47 4.10 11.00
C GLY A 109 -7.67 5.29 11.95
N ALA A 110 -6.68 5.62 12.77
CA ALA A 110 -6.71 6.76 13.68
C ALA A 110 -6.86 8.08 12.91
N TYR A 111 -6.04 8.28 11.87
CA TYR A 111 -6.12 9.49 11.05
C TYR A 111 -7.43 9.57 10.27
N HIS A 112 -7.93 8.45 9.74
CA HIS A 112 -9.23 8.42 9.09
C HIS A 112 -10.35 8.85 10.05
N ALA A 113 -10.35 8.35 11.29
CA ALA A 113 -11.32 8.76 12.31
C ALA A 113 -11.22 10.26 12.58
N HIS A 114 -10.02 10.81 12.87
CA HIS A 114 -9.81 12.24 13.14
C HIS A 114 -10.22 13.13 11.97
N GLU A 115 -9.90 12.70 10.75
CA GLU A 115 -10.21 13.44 9.53
C GLU A 115 -11.71 13.60 9.28
N HIS A 116 -12.53 12.66 9.77
CA HIS A 116 -13.97 12.63 9.55
C HIS A 116 -14.79 13.08 10.77
N LEU A 117 -14.15 13.51 11.86
CA LEU A 117 -14.87 14.06 12.99
C LEU A 117 -15.72 15.28 12.56
N PRO A 118 -16.97 15.41 13.05
CA PRO A 118 -17.87 16.49 12.68
C PRO A 118 -17.53 17.79 13.43
N ILE A 119 -16.30 18.29 13.24
CA ILE A 119 -15.84 19.57 13.79
C ILE A 119 -15.99 20.69 12.75
N THR A 120 -16.13 21.93 13.21
CA THR A 120 -16.27 23.10 12.35
C THR A 120 -15.01 23.32 11.49
N GLY A 121 -15.18 23.84 10.27
CA GLY A 121 -14.07 24.13 9.34
C GLY A 121 -13.62 22.99 8.45
N ARG A 122 -14.37 21.89 8.43
CA ARG A 122 -14.11 20.78 7.50
C ARG A 122 -14.31 21.21 6.04
N PRO A 123 -13.45 20.80 5.10
CA PRO A 123 -13.65 21.04 3.68
C PRO A 123 -14.97 20.44 3.17
N ILE A 124 -15.72 21.20 2.37
CA ILE A 124 -17.07 20.84 1.88
C ILE A 124 -17.06 19.59 0.98
N TYR A 125 -15.93 19.31 0.33
CA TYR A 125 -15.78 18.16 -0.59
C TYR A 125 -15.59 16.81 0.09
N LYS A 126 -15.44 16.75 1.42
CA LYS A 126 -15.37 15.48 2.14
C LYS A 126 -16.76 14.93 2.38
N PRO A 127 -17.02 13.68 1.97
CA PRO A 127 -18.32 13.06 2.23
C PRO A 127 -18.54 12.94 3.74
N GLU A 128 -19.77 13.13 4.15
CA GLU A 128 -20.19 12.75 5.49
C GLU A 128 -20.15 11.25 5.63
N ILE A 129 -19.53 10.77 6.70
CA ILE A 129 -19.55 9.36 7.09
C ILE A 129 -20.54 9.18 8.25
N GLN A 130 -21.11 7.99 8.34
CA GLN A 130 -21.92 7.64 9.50
C GLN A 130 -21.00 7.33 10.68
N HIS A 131 -21.18 8.04 11.79
CA HIS A 131 -20.47 7.79 13.04
C HIS A 131 -21.23 6.76 13.87
N GLU A 132 -20.54 5.74 14.35
CA GLU A 132 -21.10 4.72 15.25
C GLU A 132 -21.06 5.18 16.70
N PHE A 133 -20.06 6.01 17.06
CA PHE A 133 -19.85 6.53 18.40
C PHE A 133 -19.90 8.05 18.42
N GLU A 134 -20.10 8.60 19.62
CA GLU A 134 -20.00 10.04 19.83
C GLU A 134 -18.63 10.57 19.39
N PRO A 135 -18.55 11.78 18.78
CA PRO A 135 -17.30 12.34 18.27
C PRO A 135 -16.16 12.41 19.28
N SER A 136 -16.48 12.62 20.57
CA SER A 136 -15.51 12.62 21.65
C SER A 136 -14.91 11.22 21.90
N ILE A 137 -15.69 10.17 21.73
CA ILE A 137 -15.22 8.79 21.86
C ILE A 137 -14.35 8.42 20.67
N GLU A 138 -14.75 8.77 19.44
CA GLU A 138 -13.93 8.52 18.25
C GLU A 138 -12.60 9.27 18.28
N LEU A 139 -12.59 10.54 18.76
CA LEU A 139 -11.38 11.32 18.98
C LEU A 139 -10.41 10.61 19.93
N LEU A 140 -10.88 10.31 21.15
CA LEU A 140 -10.06 9.63 22.16
C LEU A 140 -9.61 8.23 21.72
N THR A 141 -10.45 7.53 20.97
CA THR A 141 -10.10 6.20 20.44
C THR A 141 -9.00 6.31 19.41
N GLY A 142 -9.08 7.26 18.47
CA GLY A 142 -8.03 7.53 17.49
C GLY A 142 -6.71 7.87 18.18
N ASP A 143 -6.74 8.75 19.20
CA ASP A 143 -5.56 9.07 20.01
C ASP A 143 -4.97 7.83 20.70
N GLY A 144 -5.80 6.90 21.16
CA GLY A 144 -5.37 5.66 21.79
C GLY A 144 -4.81 4.62 20.79
N MET A 145 -5.27 4.62 19.53
CA MET A 145 -4.80 3.68 18.50
C MET A 145 -3.33 3.89 18.15
N VAL A 146 -2.84 5.13 18.16
CA VAL A 146 -1.45 5.46 17.83
C VAL A 146 -0.47 4.82 18.83
N PRO A 147 -0.53 5.07 20.14
CA PRO A 147 0.36 4.41 21.10
C PRO A 147 0.14 2.90 21.17
N PHE A 148 -1.08 2.40 20.93
CA PHE A 148 -1.33 0.96 20.89
C PHE A 148 -0.59 0.29 19.72
N GLY A 149 -0.52 0.91 18.55
CA GLY A 149 0.28 0.42 17.44
C GLY A 149 1.78 0.32 17.77
N LEU A 150 2.33 1.30 18.49
CA LEU A 150 3.71 1.28 18.97
C LEU A 150 3.94 0.21 20.04
N GLU A 151 2.93 -0.04 20.90
CA GLU A 151 2.96 -1.13 21.88
C GLU A 151 3.02 -2.49 21.19
N LEU A 152 2.25 -2.73 20.12
CA LEU A 152 2.36 -3.96 19.33
C LEU A 152 3.76 -4.21 18.79
N LEU A 153 4.41 -3.16 18.28
CA LEU A 153 5.80 -3.21 17.82
C LEU A 153 6.76 -3.58 18.95
N SER A 154 6.64 -2.93 20.11
CA SER A 154 7.50 -3.17 21.25
C SER A 154 7.36 -4.62 21.76
N ARG A 155 6.13 -5.12 21.83
CA ARG A 155 5.84 -6.50 22.24
C ARG A 155 6.35 -7.54 21.23
N SER A 156 6.51 -7.19 19.97
CA SER A 156 7.06 -8.12 18.98
C SER A 156 8.53 -8.50 19.26
N MET A 157 9.26 -7.70 20.02
CA MET A 157 10.63 -8.01 20.47
C MET A 157 10.66 -9.19 21.43
N ASP A 158 9.63 -9.36 22.28
CA ASP A 158 9.57 -10.40 23.29
C ASP A 158 9.21 -11.78 22.70
N LEU A 159 8.52 -11.79 21.56
CA LEU A 159 7.96 -12.99 20.93
C LEU A 159 8.91 -13.66 19.95
N ALA A 160 9.94 -12.98 19.47
CA ALA A 160 10.83 -13.50 18.45
C ALA A 160 12.29 -13.46 18.93
N GLN A 161 12.84 -14.62 19.25
CA GLN A 161 14.25 -14.80 19.68
C GLN A 161 15.32 -14.26 18.70
N ASN A 162 14.92 -13.73 17.55
CA ASN A 162 15.79 -13.23 16.49
C ASN A 162 15.50 -11.78 16.03
N HIS A 163 14.64 -11.03 16.71
CA HIS A 163 14.44 -9.62 16.35
C HIS A 163 15.59 -8.77 16.88
N ASN A 164 16.27 -8.09 15.96
CA ASN A 164 17.26 -7.07 16.33
C ASN A 164 16.53 -5.85 16.89
N PRO A 165 16.72 -5.47 18.17
CA PRO A 165 16.06 -4.32 18.79
C PRO A 165 16.29 -3.00 18.04
N ASP A 166 17.47 -2.85 17.40
CA ASP A 166 17.80 -1.64 16.64
C ASP A 166 16.89 -1.47 15.42
N LYS A 167 16.51 -2.59 14.76
CA LYS A 167 15.55 -2.56 13.64
C LYS A 167 14.16 -2.12 14.10
N ILE A 168 13.71 -2.62 15.25
CA ILE A 168 12.40 -2.25 15.81
C ILE A 168 12.40 -0.78 16.23
N LEU A 169 13.45 -0.30 16.89
CA LEU A 169 13.59 1.11 17.23
C LEU A 169 13.55 1.99 15.97
N ARG A 170 14.27 1.59 14.94
CA ARG A 170 14.26 2.30 13.66
C ARG A 170 12.86 2.33 13.03
N VAL A 171 12.11 1.23 13.06
CA VAL A 171 10.72 1.18 12.58
C VAL A 171 9.80 2.08 13.41
N ILE A 172 9.97 2.12 14.73
CA ILE A 172 9.24 3.06 15.60
C ILE A 172 9.51 4.51 15.18
N ILE A 173 10.77 4.87 14.89
CA ILE A 173 11.14 6.20 14.42
C ILE A 173 10.47 6.51 13.08
N GLU A 174 10.43 5.58 12.13
CA GLU A 174 9.75 5.76 10.84
C GLU A 174 8.24 6.01 11.02
N ILE A 175 7.58 5.21 11.85
CA ILE A 175 6.14 5.33 12.10
C ILE A 175 5.82 6.61 12.87
N THR A 176 6.60 6.98 13.86
CA THR A 176 6.37 8.22 14.62
C THR A 176 6.62 9.47 13.78
N ARG A 177 7.59 9.44 12.85
CA ARG A 177 7.80 10.51 11.87
C ARG A 177 6.61 10.66 10.94
N LEU A 178 6.10 9.52 10.40
CA LEU A 178 4.89 9.50 9.58
C LEU A 178 3.71 10.13 10.32
N ALA A 179 3.47 9.69 11.57
CA ALA A 179 2.36 10.14 12.39
C ALA A 179 2.55 11.57 12.96
N GLY A 180 3.72 12.16 12.77
CA GLY A 180 4.07 13.46 13.36
C GLY A 180 3.76 14.66 12.49
N SER A 181 4.24 15.82 12.99
CA SER A 181 4.01 17.15 12.42
C SER A 181 4.56 17.33 11.00
N GLU A 182 5.61 16.62 10.63
CA GLU A 182 6.21 16.69 9.30
C GLU A 182 5.63 15.66 8.30
N GLY A 183 4.81 14.72 8.79
CA GLY A 183 4.17 13.66 8.03
C GLY A 183 2.70 13.93 7.73
N MET A 184 1.83 13.02 8.18
CA MET A 184 0.38 13.08 7.87
C MET A 184 -0.30 14.33 8.44
N VAL A 185 0.13 14.83 9.60
CA VAL A 185 -0.47 16.06 10.21
C VAL A 185 -0.28 17.25 9.29
N ASP A 186 0.91 17.43 8.69
CA ASP A 186 1.16 18.49 7.72
C ASP A 186 0.24 18.39 6.50
N GLY A 187 0.07 17.17 5.97
CA GLY A 187 -0.84 16.92 4.83
C GLY A 187 -2.30 17.23 5.15
N LEU A 188 -2.77 16.82 6.34
CA LEU A 188 -4.13 17.10 6.80
C LEU A 188 -4.34 18.60 7.02
N TYR A 189 -3.36 19.29 7.63
CA TYR A 189 -3.43 20.72 7.85
C TYR A 189 -3.53 21.48 6.52
N ARG A 190 -2.69 21.13 5.54
CA ARG A 190 -2.73 21.72 4.20
C ARG A 190 -4.05 21.45 3.49
N GLU A 191 -4.64 20.27 3.66
CA GLU A 191 -5.95 19.97 3.10
C GLU A 191 -7.07 20.81 3.72
N LEU A 192 -7.00 21.10 5.02
CA LEU A 192 -7.96 21.98 5.70
C LEU A 192 -7.89 23.44 5.21
N GLU A 193 -6.72 23.90 4.72
CA GLU A 193 -6.54 25.22 4.15
C GLU A 193 -7.05 25.37 2.71
N LEU A 194 -7.44 24.24 2.07
CA LEU A 194 -7.89 24.26 0.68
C LEU A 194 -9.27 24.94 0.56
N ASN A 195 -9.40 25.72 -0.51
CA ASN A 195 -10.66 26.29 -0.97
C ASN A 195 -10.67 26.30 -2.50
N ASP A 196 -11.82 26.47 -3.13
CA ASP A 196 -12.01 26.39 -4.57
C ASP A 196 -11.07 27.32 -5.38
N SER A 197 -10.56 28.38 -4.77
CA SER A 197 -9.72 29.38 -5.44
C SER A 197 -8.22 29.02 -5.46
N ASN A 198 -7.77 28.07 -4.62
CA ASN A 198 -6.34 27.77 -4.45
C ASN A 198 -5.94 26.32 -4.80
N ILE A 199 -6.86 25.52 -5.34
CA ILE A 199 -6.56 24.12 -5.71
C ILE A 199 -5.83 24.09 -7.05
N ASP A 200 -4.51 24.01 -7.02
CA ASP A 200 -3.66 23.74 -8.17
C ASP A 200 -2.99 22.36 -8.11
N MET A 201 -2.35 21.94 -9.18
CA MET A 201 -1.69 20.64 -9.29
C MET A 201 -0.56 20.46 -8.27
N GLY A 202 0.17 21.51 -7.95
CA GLY A 202 1.26 21.46 -6.97
C GLY A 202 0.75 21.18 -5.56
N ILE A 203 -0.36 21.81 -5.19
CA ILE A 203 -1.02 21.61 -3.89
C ILE A 203 -1.64 20.22 -3.81
N ILE A 204 -2.33 19.78 -4.89
CA ILE A 204 -2.88 18.41 -4.97
C ILE A 204 -1.76 17.38 -4.77
N GLU A 205 -0.66 17.51 -5.51
CA GLU A 205 0.48 16.61 -5.37
C GLU A 205 1.05 16.63 -3.96
N TYR A 206 1.19 17.80 -3.36
CA TYR A 206 1.71 17.94 -2.00
C TYR A 206 0.84 17.22 -0.97
N VAL A 207 -0.47 17.47 -0.97
CA VAL A 207 -1.41 16.83 -0.05
C VAL A 207 -1.43 15.32 -0.23
N CYS A 208 -1.55 14.84 -1.47
CA CYS A 208 -1.52 13.41 -1.77
C CYS A 208 -0.19 12.74 -1.36
N LYS A 209 0.93 13.43 -1.59
CA LYS A 209 2.25 12.96 -1.17
C LYS A 209 2.36 12.86 0.35
N LYS A 210 1.90 13.86 1.09
CA LYS A 210 1.99 13.89 2.55
C LYS A 210 1.06 12.87 3.23
N LYS A 211 -0.15 12.70 2.74
CA LYS A 211 -1.13 11.78 3.33
C LYS A 211 -0.86 10.33 2.90
N GLU A 212 -1.02 10.03 1.63
CA GLU A 212 -0.92 8.67 1.12
C GLU A 212 0.51 8.29 0.74
N GLY A 213 1.28 9.24 0.18
CA GLY A 213 2.66 9.00 -0.22
C GLY A 213 3.55 8.61 0.96
N GLU A 214 3.56 9.41 2.02
CA GLU A 214 4.37 9.14 3.22
C GLU A 214 3.91 7.87 3.96
N LEU A 215 2.60 7.56 3.95
CA LEU A 215 2.07 6.32 4.52
C LEU A 215 2.65 5.08 3.83
N HIS A 216 2.64 5.07 2.50
CA HIS A 216 3.19 3.96 1.70
C HIS A 216 4.73 3.93 1.74
N ALA A 217 5.39 5.09 1.79
CA ALA A 217 6.83 5.20 1.96
C ALA A 217 7.29 4.58 3.29
N CYS A 218 6.58 4.90 4.38
CA CYS A 218 6.81 4.32 5.69
C CYS A 218 6.61 2.80 5.66
N GLY A 219 5.51 2.32 5.05
CA GLY A 219 5.24 0.89 4.90
C GLY A 219 6.37 0.16 4.20
N ALA A 220 6.78 0.63 3.03
CA ALA A 220 7.85 0.02 2.25
C ALA A 220 9.21 0.05 2.99
N ALA A 221 9.56 1.18 3.63
CA ALA A 221 10.80 1.32 4.38
C ALA A 221 10.83 0.40 5.62
N CYS A 222 9.75 0.36 6.42
CA CYS A 222 9.65 -0.52 7.58
C CYS A 222 9.80 -1.99 7.19
N GLY A 223 9.13 -2.41 6.11
CA GLY A 223 9.28 -3.76 5.58
C GLY A 223 10.72 -4.08 5.16
N ALA A 224 11.37 -3.17 4.44
CA ALA A 224 12.76 -3.34 4.02
C ALA A 224 13.74 -3.41 5.19
N ILE A 225 13.56 -2.56 6.23
CA ILE A 225 14.37 -2.57 7.46
C ILE A 225 14.24 -3.93 8.16
N LEU A 226 13.02 -4.41 8.36
CA LEU A 226 12.74 -5.68 9.03
C LEU A 226 13.20 -6.87 8.18
N GLY A 227 13.09 -6.75 6.86
CA GLY A 227 13.61 -7.71 5.90
C GLY A 227 15.14 -7.82 5.86
N GLY A 228 15.85 -6.83 6.40
CA GLY A 228 17.31 -6.79 6.42
C GLY A 228 17.94 -6.19 5.16
N GLY A 229 17.19 -5.33 4.45
CA GLY A 229 17.69 -4.60 3.31
C GLY A 229 18.86 -3.67 3.65
N ALA A 230 19.74 -3.44 2.69
CA ALA A 230 20.80 -2.44 2.79
C ALA A 230 20.19 -1.02 2.70
N GLU A 231 20.94 -0.01 3.13
CA GLU A 231 20.42 1.38 3.19
C GLU A 231 19.91 1.88 1.83
N ASP A 232 20.61 1.54 0.75
CA ASP A 232 20.19 1.92 -0.61
C ASP A 232 18.92 1.19 -1.06
N GLU A 233 18.71 -0.06 -0.64
CA GLU A 233 17.49 -0.83 -0.90
C GLU A 233 16.31 -0.27 -0.11
N ILE A 234 16.52 0.08 1.17
CA ILE A 234 15.52 0.72 2.03
C ILE A 234 15.08 2.04 1.39
N GLU A 235 16.02 2.87 0.95
CA GLU A 235 15.71 4.17 0.37
C GLU A 235 14.99 4.05 -0.99
N LYS A 236 15.34 3.08 -1.83
CA LYS A 236 14.63 2.78 -3.08
C LYS A 236 13.20 2.34 -2.82
N LEU A 237 12.99 1.43 -1.88
CA LEU A 237 11.66 0.98 -1.50
C LEU A 237 10.83 2.09 -0.85
N ARG A 238 11.45 2.97 -0.05
CA ARG A 238 10.82 4.18 0.47
C ARG A 238 10.30 5.07 -0.68
N LYS A 239 11.14 5.39 -1.66
CA LYS A 239 10.76 6.20 -2.82
C LYS A 239 9.69 5.52 -3.65
N TYR A 240 9.81 4.22 -3.86
CA TYR A 240 8.78 3.44 -4.53
C TYR A 240 7.44 3.58 -3.81
N GLY A 241 7.40 3.35 -2.50
CA GLY A 241 6.20 3.52 -1.68
C GLY A 241 5.63 4.94 -1.77
N LEU A 242 6.51 5.96 -1.72
CA LEU A 242 6.11 7.36 -1.86
C LEU A 242 5.35 7.61 -3.16
N TYR A 243 5.88 7.13 -4.28
CA TYR A 243 5.23 7.29 -5.58
C TYR A 243 3.92 6.51 -5.66
N VAL A 244 3.89 5.25 -5.20
CA VAL A 244 2.68 4.42 -5.14
C VAL A 244 1.57 5.11 -4.35
N GLY A 245 1.87 5.56 -3.14
CA GLY A 245 0.89 6.24 -2.29
C GLY A 245 0.42 7.56 -2.89
N THR A 246 1.34 8.36 -3.46
CA THR A 246 0.97 9.62 -4.13
C THR A 246 0.01 9.36 -5.30
N ILE A 247 0.27 8.33 -6.12
CA ILE A 247 -0.64 7.90 -7.20
C ILE A 247 -2.03 7.56 -6.64
N LYS A 248 -2.09 6.74 -5.57
CA LYS A 248 -3.37 6.36 -4.95
C LYS A 248 -4.10 7.56 -4.34
N GLY A 249 -3.38 8.48 -3.72
CA GLY A 249 -3.94 9.73 -3.22
C GLY A 249 -4.53 10.59 -4.34
N MET A 250 -3.85 10.69 -5.49
CA MET A 250 -4.36 11.42 -6.65
C MET A 250 -5.58 10.76 -7.29
N GLN A 251 -5.65 9.42 -7.27
CA GLN A 251 -6.79 8.67 -7.84
C GLN A 251 -8.06 8.78 -7.00
N ASN A 252 -7.93 8.87 -5.67
CA ASN A 252 -9.05 8.74 -4.74
C ASN A 252 -9.27 9.97 -3.85
N GLY A 253 -8.28 10.87 -3.77
CA GLY A 253 -8.28 12.00 -2.86
C GLY A 253 -8.67 13.33 -3.49
N VAL A 254 -8.15 14.39 -2.90
CA VAL A 254 -8.35 15.78 -3.30
C VAL A 254 -7.91 15.99 -4.74
N GLY A 255 -8.75 16.66 -5.53
CA GLY A 255 -8.42 17.04 -6.89
C GLY A 255 -8.39 15.91 -7.92
N LYS A 256 -8.92 14.72 -7.62
CA LYS A 256 -8.96 13.55 -8.52
C LYS A 256 -9.50 13.87 -9.93
N ASP A 257 -10.43 14.82 -10.02
CA ASP A 257 -11.07 15.24 -11.28
C ASP A 257 -10.31 16.42 -11.94
N ASN A 258 -9.16 16.84 -11.41
CA ASN A 258 -8.39 17.96 -11.95
C ASN A 258 -7.69 17.57 -13.25
N LYS A 259 -7.69 18.51 -14.22
CA LYS A 259 -6.97 18.33 -15.47
C LYS A 259 -5.46 18.23 -15.21
N GLY A 260 -4.83 17.19 -15.73
CA GLY A 260 -3.39 16.93 -15.55
C GLY A 260 -3.04 15.91 -14.49
N VAL A 261 -4.00 15.44 -13.65
CA VAL A 261 -3.78 14.37 -12.70
C VAL A 261 -3.30 13.09 -13.40
N GLU A 262 -3.92 12.70 -14.51
CA GLU A 262 -3.52 11.51 -15.27
C GLU A 262 -2.07 11.60 -15.80
N GLU A 263 -1.68 12.76 -16.37
CA GLU A 263 -0.30 12.95 -16.82
C GLU A 263 0.70 12.85 -15.67
N LYS A 264 0.35 13.40 -14.51
CA LYS A 264 1.19 13.32 -13.32
C LYS A 264 1.30 11.90 -12.79
N ILE A 265 0.20 11.14 -12.76
CA ILE A 265 0.18 9.73 -12.39
C ILE A 265 1.11 8.91 -13.29
N GLU A 266 1.06 9.10 -14.61
CA GLU A 266 1.95 8.37 -15.54
C GLU A 266 3.43 8.69 -15.28
N LYS A 267 3.77 9.94 -15.00
CA LYS A 267 5.15 10.32 -14.61
C LYS A 267 5.58 9.62 -13.31
N LEU A 268 4.71 9.57 -12.32
CA LEU A 268 5.00 8.92 -11.04
C LEU A 268 5.13 7.39 -11.18
N LYS A 269 4.34 6.75 -12.05
CA LYS A 269 4.49 5.32 -12.37
C LYS A 269 5.87 4.99 -12.92
N ILE A 270 6.35 5.78 -13.90
CA ILE A 270 7.69 5.62 -14.48
C ILE A 270 8.76 5.74 -13.39
N LEU A 271 8.66 6.73 -12.50
CA LEU A 271 9.60 6.92 -11.40
C LEU A 271 9.55 5.75 -10.41
N ALA A 272 8.38 5.27 -10.07
CA ALA A 272 8.22 4.13 -9.17
C ALA A 272 8.85 2.85 -9.73
N LEU A 273 8.59 2.52 -10.99
CA LEU A 273 9.17 1.34 -11.64
C LEU A 273 10.69 1.42 -11.72
N LYS A 274 11.24 2.62 -11.96
CA LYS A 274 12.69 2.84 -11.98
C LYS A 274 13.36 2.51 -10.65
N GLU A 275 12.74 2.80 -9.51
CA GLU A 275 13.31 2.45 -8.20
C GLU A 275 13.39 0.93 -8.02
N LEU A 276 12.50 0.15 -8.64
CA LEU A 276 12.53 -1.31 -8.57
C LEU A 276 13.57 -1.97 -9.50
N GLU A 277 13.98 -1.35 -10.61
CA GLU A 277 14.85 -1.94 -11.63
C GLU A 277 16.17 -2.50 -11.07
N SER A 278 16.71 -1.87 -10.02
CA SER A 278 17.97 -2.26 -9.40
C SER A 278 17.84 -3.26 -8.26
N LEU A 279 16.60 -3.57 -7.81
CA LEU A 279 16.34 -4.53 -6.75
C LEU A 279 16.26 -5.95 -7.31
N LYS A 280 16.98 -6.88 -6.68
CA LYS A 280 16.99 -8.29 -7.08
C LYS A 280 16.18 -9.11 -6.08
N GLY A 281 15.02 -9.61 -6.49
CA GLY A 281 14.20 -10.44 -5.62
C GLY A 281 13.13 -11.23 -6.38
N LYS A 282 12.80 -12.41 -5.89
CA LYS A 282 11.82 -13.31 -6.53
C LYS A 282 10.39 -12.75 -6.56
N LYS A 283 10.06 -11.79 -5.70
CA LYS A 283 8.71 -11.20 -5.56
C LYS A 283 8.58 -9.80 -6.19
N MET A 284 9.53 -9.40 -7.03
CA MET A 284 9.49 -8.12 -7.74
C MET A 284 8.21 -7.92 -8.56
N VAL A 285 7.78 -8.97 -9.26
CA VAL A 285 6.55 -8.92 -10.08
C VAL A 285 5.33 -8.63 -9.23
N SER A 286 5.24 -9.23 -8.05
CA SER A 286 4.10 -9.00 -7.14
C SER A 286 4.09 -7.57 -6.61
N ILE A 287 5.23 -7.00 -6.22
CA ILE A 287 5.32 -5.61 -5.76
C ILE A 287 4.96 -4.63 -6.89
N SER A 288 5.48 -4.81 -8.10
CA SER A 288 5.17 -3.92 -9.22
C SER A 288 3.70 -3.93 -9.62
N SER A 289 2.99 -5.05 -9.41
CA SER A 289 1.57 -5.19 -9.72
C SER A 289 0.63 -4.27 -8.89
N ILE A 290 1.14 -3.66 -7.83
CA ILE A 290 0.36 -2.67 -7.04
C ILE A 290 0.08 -1.39 -7.84
N ILE A 291 0.95 -1.06 -8.81
CA ILE A 291 0.81 0.10 -9.70
C ILE A 291 0.08 -0.28 -10.99
N GLU A 292 0.46 -1.40 -11.56
CA GLU A 292 -0.09 -1.90 -12.82
C GLU A 292 -0.50 -3.37 -12.70
N PRO A 293 -1.79 -3.64 -12.42
CA PRO A 293 -2.28 -5.02 -12.29
C PRO A 293 -2.04 -5.89 -13.52
N SER A 294 -1.84 -5.28 -14.70
CA SER A 294 -1.66 -5.95 -16.00
C SER A 294 -0.21 -6.12 -16.44
N LEU A 295 0.79 -5.59 -15.71
CA LEU A 295 2.20 -5.77 -16.07
C LEU A 295 2.65 -7.22 -15.88
N VAL A 296 2.78 -7.91 -17.01
CA VAL A 296 3.59 -9.12 -17.14
C VAL A 296 5.00 -8.67 -17.47
N VAL A 297 5.92 -8.71 -16.52
CA VAL A 297 7.35 -8.53 -16.82
C VAL A 297 7.78 -9.76 -17.62
N ILE A 298 8.12 -9.55 -18.89
CA ILE A 298 8.63 -10.56 -19.82
C ILE A 298 10.11 -10.81 -19.52
#